data_dbe2a0f378f5da0fa2292f96cf6f915c
#
_entry.id   dbe2a0f378f5da0fa2292f96cf6f915c
#
_cell.length_a   1.000
_cell.length_b   1.000
_cell.length_c   1.000
_cell.angle_alpha   90.00
_cell.angle_beta   90.00
_cell.angle_gamma   90.00
#
_symmetry.space_group_name_H-M   'P 1'
#
loop_
_entity.id
_entity.type
_entity.pdbx_description
1 polymer ?
#
loop_
_entity_poly.entity_id
_entity_poly.type
_entity_poly.pdbx_seq_one_letter_code
_entity_poly.pdbx_strand_id
1 'polypeptide(L)'
;MLFRSATIHGRGQIQRVELAADKDGRLTAVRVRLIGDMGAYLQLVTPGVPLLGAFLYAGVYDLPQAYDFSCTSVFTTMTPTDAYRGAGRPEATYAIEVAMDALARKMKLDPYELRKRNYIKREQYFDKDGNQAGYTAFHGLNYDSGDHLAAAEKAMKHADYQGVRKKQATQNVPGARKRLGIGMTSYFEMCGLAPSRVLASLNYGAGGWESATVRVLPTSKVQVVTGTSPHGQGHETSWAMIAAEKLGISPDDVDVLHSDTAIAPLGLDTYGSRSL
;
A
#
# COMPACT_ATOMS: atom_id res chain seq x y z
N MET A 1 32.57 -6.00 -8.38
CA MET A 1 31.96 -6.40 -7.10
C MET A 1 31.23 -5.27 -6.36
N LEU A 2 31.63 -4.02 -6.50
CA LEU A 2 31.04 -2.88 -5.78
C LEU A 2 29.53 -2.66 -6.05
N PHE A 3 29.04 -2.92 -7.24
CA PHE A 3 27.64 -2.68 -7.58
C PHE A 3 26.63 -3.65 -6.94
N ARG A 4 27.06 -4.85 -6.53
CA ARG A 4 26.18 -5.83 -5.85
C ARG A 4 25.98 -5.54 -4.37
N SER A 5 26.80 -4.74 -3.76
CA SER A 5 26.77 -4.44 -2.33
C SER A 5 26.50 -2.98 -1.99
N ALA A 6 26.47 -2.11 -2.99
CA ALA A 6 26.35 -0.66 -2.81
C ALA A 6 24.94 -0.10 -3.12
N THR A 7 24.09 -0.89 -3.75
CA THR A 7 22.73 -0.51 -4.10
C THR A 7 21.74 -1.48 -3.50
N ILE A 8 20.51 -1.06 -3.36
CA ILE A 8 19.37 -1.90 -2.94
C ILE A 8 18.38 -2.06 -4.09
N HIS A 9 17.59 -3.11 -4.04
CA HIS A 9 16.40 -3.25 -4.86
C HIS A 9 15.25 -3.82 -4.04
N GLY A 10 14.05 -3.85 -4.57
CA GLY A 10 12.89 -4.39 -3.89
C GLY A 10 12.40 -5.70 -4.49
N ARG A 11 11.44 -6.32 -3.82
CA ARG A 11 10.51 -7.31 -4.36
C ARG A 11 11.10 -8.69 -4.69
N GLY A 12 12.18 -9.09 -4.02
CA GLY A 12 12.76 -10.44 -4.11
C GLY A 12 11.95 -11.44 -3.26
N GLN A 13 10.85 -11.98 -3.80
CA GLN A 13 9.97 -12.88 -3.03
C GLN A 13 9.45 -14.04 -3.89
N ILE A 14 9.34 -15.22 -3.25
CA ILE A 14 8.58 -16.35 -3.78
C ILE A 14 7.33 -16.50 -2.89
N GLN A 15 6.17 -16.48 -3.51
CA GLN A 15 4.89 -16.46 -2.80
C GLN A 15 4.01 -17.60 -3.28
N ARG A 16 3.53 -18.41 -2.34
CA ARG A 16 2.48 -19.40 -2.56
C ARG A 16 1.23 -18.95 -1.82
N VAL A 17 0.17 -18.66 -2.58
CA VAL A 17 -1.12 -18.24 -2.04
C VAL A 17 -2.17 -19.32 -2.35
N GLU A 18 -2.90 -19.73 -1.33
CA GLU A 18 -4.01 -20.65 -1.41
C GLU A 18 -5.26 -19.93 -0.91
N LEU A 19 -6.34 -19.99 -1.69
CA LEU A 19 -7.64 -19.45 -1.34
C LEU A 19 -8.64 -20.58 -1.15
N ALA A 20 -9.44 -20.50 -0.09
CA ALA A 20 -10.64 -21.31 0.06
C ALA A 20 -11.88 -20.42 -0.11
N ALA A 21 -12.89 -20.95 -0.79
CA ALA A 21 -14.17 -20.29 -0.99
C ALA A 21 -15.30 -21.33 -0.90
N ASP A 22 -16.47 -20.84 -0.52
CA ASP A 22 -17.68 -21.64 -0.60
C ASP A 22 -18.18 -21.80 -2.05
N LYS A 23 -19.28 -22.55 -2.23
CA LYS A 23 -19.89 -22.79 -3.55
C LYS A 23 -20.35 -21.51 -4.26
N ASP A 24 -20.63 -20.45 -3.52
CA ASP A 24 -21.09 -19.17 -4.04
C ASP A 24 -19.94 -18.18 -4.31
N GLY A 25 -18.68 -18.62 -4.07
CA GLY A 25 -17.49 -17.82 -4.29
C GLY A 25 -17.16 -16.83 -3.18
N ARG A 26 -17.74 -16.98 -1.98
CA ARG A 26 -17.33 -16.21 -0.81
C ARG A 26 -16.06 -16.82 -0.23
N LEU A 27 -15.06 -15.99 -0.02
CA LEU A 27 -13.79 -16.39 0.59
C LEU A 27 -14.04 -16.83 2.05
N THR A 28 -13.44 -17.97 2.41
CA THR A 28 -13.49 -18.50 3.78
C THR A 28 -12.11 -18.54 4.42
N ALA A 29 -11.06 -18.67 3.63
CA ALA A 29 -9.69 -18.68 4.15
C ALA A 29 -8.67 -18.23 3.11
N VAL A 30 -7.54 -17.71 3.62
CA VAL A 30 -6.32 -17.42 2.87
C VAL A 30 -5.15 -18.06 3.58
N ARG A 31 -4.31 -18.79 2.84
CA ARG A 31 -3.01 -19.29 3.31
C ARG A 31 -1.91 -18.72 2.45
N VAL A 32 -0.86 -18.19 3.07
CA VAL A 32 0.30 -17.65 2.40
C VAL A 32 1.58 -18.28 2.95
N ARG A 33 2.44 -18.74 2.06
CA ARG A 33 3.80 -19.15 2.35
C ARG A 33 4.74 -18.30 1.51
N LEU A 34 5.55 -17.51 2.20
CA LEU A 34 6.43 -16.54 1.59
C LEU A 34 7.90 -16.89 1.90
N ILE A 35 8.75 -16.85 0.88
CA ILE A 35 10.19 -16.85 1.02
C ILE A 35 10.67 -15.48 0.56
N GLY A 36 11.26 -14.69 1.47
CA GLY A 36 11.82 -13.36 1.19
C GLY A 36 13.33 -13.43 0.99
N ASP A 37 13.80 -12.98 -0.17
CA ASP A 37 15.22 -12.82 -0.42
C ASP A 37 15.71 -11.54 0.26
N MET A 38 16.66 -11.68 1.20
CA MET A 38 17.27 -10.56 1.92
C MET A 38 18.49 -10.01 1.20
N GLY A 39 18.96 -10.70 0.15
CA GLY A 39 20.26 -10.44 -0.45
C GLY A 39 21.43 -10.79 0.48
N ALA A 40 22.59 -10.19 0.25
CA ALA A 40 23.81 -10.52 0.97
C ALA A 40 23.92 -9.86 2.35
N TYR A 41 23.20 -8.76 2.57
CA TYR A 41 23.29 -7.96 3.80
C TYR A 41 21.93 -7.38 4.16
N LEU A 42 21.65 -7.27 5.47
CA LEU A 42 20.47 -6.55 5.94
C LEU A 42 20.66 -5.04 5.76
N GLN A 43 19.64 -4.39 5.28
CA GLN A 43 19.47 -2.94 5.26
C GLN A 43 18.48 -2.52 6.37
N LEU A 44 18.07 -1.26 6.36
CA LEU A 44 17.28 -0.67 7.45
C LEU A 44 15.99 -1.43 7.75
N VAL A 45 15.23 -1.81 6.71
CA VAL A 45 13.92 -2.47 6.87
C VAL A 45 13.81 -3.77 6.07
N THR A 46 14.91 -4.36 5.65
CA THR A 46 14.95 -5.57 4.79
C THR A 46 13.98 -6.67 5.26
N PRO A 47 14.02 -7.17 6.51
CA PRO A 47 13.10 -8.23 6.95
C PRO A 47 11.68 -7.70 7.18
N GLY A 48 11.51 -6.41 7.41
CA GLY A 48 10.22 -5.77 7.60
C GLY A 48 9.34 -5.81 6.35
N VAL A 49 9.95 -5.68 5.16
CA VAL A 49 9.20 -5.66 3.89
C VAL A 49 8.35 -6.92 3.67
N PRO A 50 8.90 -8.15 3.70
CA PRO A 50 8.09 -9.35 3.57
C PRO A 50 7.16 -9.58 4.77
N LEU A 51 7.53 -9.19 5.99
CA LEU A 51 6.70 -9.35 7.18
C LEU A 51 5.49 -8.43 7.17
N LEU A 52 5.61 -7.20 6.67
CA LEU A 52 4.47 -6.32 6.45
C LEU A 52 3.42 -6.93 5.53
N GLY A 53 3.82 -7.81 4.62
CA GLY A 53 2.91 -8.60 3.79
C GLY A 53 1.86 -9.34 4.60
N ALA A 54 2.18 -9.79 5.83
CA ALA A 54 1.23 -10.50 6.69
C ALA A 54 -0.08 -9.74 6.91
N PHE A 55 -0.03 -8.41 6.93
CA PHE A 55 -1.20 -7.56 7.11
C PHE A 55 -1.92 -7.22 5.79
N LEU A 56 -1.35 -7.56 4.65
CA LEU A 56 -1.74 -7.02 3.36
C LEU A 56 -2.35 -8.05 2.40
N TYR A 57 -2.12 -9.37 2.63
CA TYR A 57 -2.70 -10.42 1.79
C TYR A 57 -4.21 -10.59 1.93
N ALA A 58 -4.83 -10.01 2.96
CA ALA A 58 -6.28 -9.92 3.02
C ALA A 58 -6.83 -8.95 1.94
N GLY A 59 -6.00 -8.03 1.46
CA GLY A 59 -6.40 -7.04 0.48
C GLY A 59 -7.58 -6.20 1.00
N VAL A 60 -8.52 -5.95 0.13
CA VAL A 60 -9.77 -5.24 0.43
C VAL A 60 -10.96 -6.19 0.60
N TYR A 61 -10.66 -7.46 0.93
CA TYR A 61 -11.66 -8.51 1.01
C TYR A 61 -12.05 -8.83 2.44
N ASP A 62 -13.32 -9.06 2.65
CA ASP A 62 -13.86 -9.56 3.91
C ASP A 62 -13.52 -11.05 4.06
N LEU A 63 -12.61 -11.34 4.98
CA LEU A 63 -12.13 -12.69 5.28
C LEU A 63 -12.60 -13.09 6.68
N PRO A 64 -13.74 -13.79 6.79
CA PRO A 64 -14.37 -13.96 8.09
C PRO A 64 -13.80 -15.08 8.96
N GLN A 65 -12.98 -16.00 8.46
CA GLN A 65 -12.76 -17.24 9.20
C GLN A 65 -11.32 -17.69 9.42
N ALA A 66 -10.45 -17.61 8.42
CA ALA A 66 -9.10 -18.12 8.59
C ALA A 66 -8.07 -17.39 7.73
N TYR A 67 -6.97 -17.03 8.39
CA TYR A 67 -5.79 -16.47 7.76
C TYR A 67 -4.54 -17.15 8.32
N ASP A 68 -3.75 -17.78 7.46
CA ASP A 68 -2.54 -18.49 7.83
C ASP A 68 -1.36 -17.96 7.02
N PHE A 69 -0.44 -17.29 7.68
CA PHE A 69 0.73 -16.66 7.06
C PHE A 69 2.01 -17.19 7.66
N SER A 70 2.97 -17.53 6.80
CA SER A 70 4.35 -17.75 7.22
C SER A 70 5.32 -17.09 6.25
N CYS A 71 6.41 -16.58 6.81
CA CYS A 71 7.51 -15.97 6.08
C CYS A 71 8.83 -16.62 6.49
N THR A 72 9.62 -17.01 5.50
CA THR A 72 11.01 -17.45 5.67
C THR A 72 11.91 -16.45 4.98
N SER A 73 12.72 -15.73 5.75
CA SER A 73 13.73 -14.82 5.23
C SER A 73 15.03 -15.58 4.97
N VAL A 74 15.61 -15.42 3.78
CA VAL A 74 16.84 -16.11 3.38
C VAL A 74 17.89 -15.13 2.90
N PHE A 75 19.13 -15.32 3.32
CA PHE A 75 20.28 -14.61 2.75
C PHE A 75 20.70 -15.28 1.45
N THR A 76 21.08 -14.46 0.49
CA THR A 76 21.59 -14.89 -0.81
C THR A 76 22.80 -14.06 -1.22
N THR A 77 23.45 -14.41 -2.32
CA THR A 77 24.55 -13.63 -2.89
C THR A 77 24.08 -12.48 -3.77
N MET A 78 22.80 -12.16 -3.75
CA MET A 78 22.19 -11.09 -4.55
C MET A 78 22.40 -9.72 -3.88
N THR A 79 22.10 -8.67 -4.61
CA THR A 79 21.96 -7.32 -4.08
C THR A 79 20.98 -7.31 -2.91
N PRO A 80 21.28 -6.63 -1.80
CA PRO A 80 20.36 -6.51 -0.67
C PRO A 80 19.00 -5.96 -1.10
N THR A 81 17.93 -6.54 -0.55
CA THR A 81 16.59 -6.02 -0.73
C THR A 81 16.23 -5.07 0.41
N ASP A 82 15.49 -4.03 0.10
CA ASP A 82 14.95 -3.14 1.12
C ASP A 82 13.66 -2.47 0.61
N ALA A 83 13.18 -1.49 1.36
CA ALA A 83 11.95 -0.79 1.01
C ALA A 83 12.07 -0.12 -0.38
N TYR A 84 11.26 -0.56 -1.31
CA TYR A 84 10.95 0.16 -2.52
C TYR A 84 9.51 0.66 -2.42
N ARG A 85 9.17 1.77 -3.04
CA ARG A 85 7.84 2.42 -2.94
C ARG A 85 6.70 1.40 -2.87
N GLY A 86 5.96 1.39 -1.76
CA GLY A 86 4.94 0.39 -1.43
C GLY A 86 5.39 -0.68 -0.42
N ALA A 87 6.70 -1.03 -0.34
CA ALA A 87 7.32 -1.84 0.72
C ALA A 87 6.47 -3.04 1.19
N GLY A 88 6.32 -4.05 0.35
CA GLY A 88 5.52 -5.26 0.63
C GLY A 88 4.06 -5.19 0.15
N ARG A 89 3.48 -4.00 -0.01
CA ARG A 89 2.11 -3.84 -0.50
C ARG A 89 1.92 -4.27 -1.95
N PRO A 90 2.76 -3.86 -2.90
CA PRO A 90 2.64 -4.32 -4.28
C PRO A 90 2.78 -5.84 -4.41
N GLU A 91 3.67 -6.44 -3.65
CA GLU A 91 3.93 -7.87 -3.66
C GLU A 91 2.71 -8.66 -3.15
N ALA A 92 2.15 -8.23 -2.02
CA ALA A 92 0.96 -8.85 -1.46
C ALA A 92 -0.27 -8.64 -2.35
N THR A 93 -0.48 -7.42 -2.85
CA THR A 93 -1.57 -7.11 -3.78
C THR A 93 -1.48 -7.94 -5.05
N TYR A 94 -0.29 -8.01 -5.66
CA TYR A 94 -0.09 -8.85 -6.84
C TYR A 94 -0.49 -10.30 -6.57
N ALA A 95 -0.02 -10.87 -5.48
CA ALA A 95 -0.24 -12.27 -5.17
C ALA A 95 -1.72 -12.59 -4.90
N ILE A 96 -2.41 -11.79 -4.08
CA ILE A 96 -3.83 -12.02 -3.77
C ILE A 96 -4.71 -11.80 -5.02
N GLU A 97 -4.43 -10.77 -5.82
CA GLU A 97 -5.25 -10.46 -6.99
C GLU A 97 -5.09 -11.50 -8.11
N VAL A 98 -3.87 -12.04 -8.30
CA VAL A 98 -3.64 -13.16 -9.21
C VAL A 98 -4.33 -14.43 -8.72
N ALA A 99 -4.33 -14.67 -7.40
CA ALA A 99 -5.03 -15.81 -6.80
C ALA A 99 -6.56 -15.66 -6.95
N MET A 100 -7.10 -14.46 -6.82
CA MET A 100 -8.52 -14.15 -7.08
C MET A 100 -8.90 -14.45 -8.53
N ASP A 101 -8.07 -14.07 -9.49
CA ASP A 101 -8.29 -14.39 -10.91
C ASP A 101 -8.23 -15.90 -11.17
N ALA A 102 -7.31 -16.61 -10.51
CA ALA A 102 -7.21 -18.06 -10.63
C ALA A 102 -8.45 -18.75 -10.05
N LEU A 103 -8.94 -18.27 -8.91
CA LEU A 103 -10.17 -18.76 -8.27
C LEU A 103 -11.38 -18.50 -9.16
N ALA A 104 -11.53 -17.30 -9.73
CA ALA A 104 -12.61 -16.96 -10.64
C ALA A 104 -12.66 -17.91 -11.85
N ARG A 105 -11.49 -18.17 -12.46
CA ARG A 105 -11.39 -19.14 -13.56
C ARG A 105 -11.80 -20.54 -13.14
N LYS A 106 -11.34 -21.01 -11.98
CA LYS A 106 -11.66 -22.35 -11.46
C LYS A 106 -13.15 -22.49 -11.18
N MET A 107 -13.78 -21.45 -10.67
CA MET A 107 -15.22 -21.42 -10.37
C MET A 107 -16.09 -21.07 -11.59
N LYS A 108 -15.48 -20.73 -12.73
CA LYS A 108 -16.17 -20.24 -13.92
C LYS A 108 -16.99 -18.98 -13.68
N LEU A 109 -16.52 -18.12 -12.77
CA LEU A 109 -17.11 -16.82 -12.47
C LEU A 109 -16.37 -15.71 -13.21
N ASP A 110 -17.07 -14.62 -13.47
CA ASP A 110 -16.39 -13.39 -13.91
C ASP A 110 -15.50 -12.87 -12.79
N PRO A 111 -14.25 -12.45 -13.09
CA PRO A 111 -13.31 -11.95 -12.07
C PRO A 111 -13.83 -10.76 -11.27
N TYR A 112 -14.62 -9.88 -11.89
CA TYR A 112 -15.23 -8.76 -11.21
C TYR A 112 -16.36 -9.22 -10.28
N GLU A 113 -17.22 -10.12 -10.73
CA GLU A 113 -18.30 -10.66 -9.92
C GLU A 113 -17.80 -11.43 -8.69
N LEU A 114 -16.67 -12.15 -8.82
CA LEU A 114 -16.04 -12.78 -7.66
C LEU A 114 -15.56 -11.75 -6.64
N ARG A 115 -14.90 -10.67 -7.08
CA ARG A 115 -14.43 -9.60 -6.21
C ARG A 115 -15.57 -8.88 -5.53
N LYS A 116 -16.60 -8.54 -6.28
CA LYS A 116 -17.82 -7.87 -5.78
C LYS A 116 -18.46 -8.60 -4.59
N ARG A 117 -18.47 -9.93 -4.62
CA ARG A 117 -19.00 -10.75 -3.53
C ARG A 117 -18.17 -10.69 -2.25
N ASN A 118 -16.90 -10.33 -2.37
CA ASN A 118 -15.92 -10.46 -1.31
C ASN A 118 -15.38 -9.12 -0.79
N TYR A 119 -15.73 -7.98 -1.38
CA TYR A 119 -15.30 -6.69 -0.85
C TYR A 119 -15.82 -6.47 0.57
N ILE A 120 -14.98 -5.85 1.41
CA ILE A 120 -15.44 -5.24 2.66
C ILE A 120 -16.51 -4.23 2.29
N LYS A 121 -17.68 -4.37 2.89
CA LYS A 121 -18.83 -3.54 2.57
C LYS A 121 -18.76 -2.23 3.32
N ARG A 122 -19.28 -1.16 2.71
CA ARG A 122 -19.28 0.18 3.30
C ARG A 122 -19.92 0.20 4.70
N GLU A 123 -21.02 -0.49 4.89
CA GLU A 123 -21.74 -0.56 6.17
C GLU A 123 -20.93 -1.18 7.30
N GLN A 124 -19.90 -1.98 7.01
CA GLN A 124 -19.02 -2.59 8.02
C GLN A 124 -18.05 -1.57 8.65
N TYR A 125 -17.93 -0.37 8.09
CA TYR A 125 -17.12 0.72 8.64
C TYR A 125 -17.86 1.56 9.68
N PHE A 126 -19.14 1.30 9.91
CA PHE A 126 -19.98 2.09 10.80
C PHE A 126 -20.44 1.23 11.99
N ASP A 127 -20.51 1.86 13.16
CA ASP A 127 -21.10 1.24 14.35
C ASP A 127 -22.64 1.22 14.27
N LYS A 128 -23.27 0.61 15.27
CA LYS A 128 -24.73 0.54 15.40
C LYS A 128 -25.42 1.92 15.49
N ASP A 129 -24.69 2.94 15.87
CA ASP A 129 -25.19 4.30 16.05
C ASP A 129 -24.92 5.16 14.79
N GLY A 130 -24.33 4.56 13.74
CA GLY A 130 -24.02 5.20 12.46
C GLY A 130 -22.74 6.04 12.47
N ASN A 131 -21.90 5.94 13.51
CA ASN A 131 -20.61 6.61 13.55
C ASN A 131 -19.56 5.78 12.82
N GLN A 132 -18.62 6.45 12.16
CA GLN A 132 -17.51 5.78 11.51
C GLN A 132 -16.56 5.20 12.56
N ALA A 133 -16.53 3.88 12.66
CA ALA A 133 -15.72 3.12 13.64
C ALA A 133 -14.53 2.39 13.00
N GLY A 134 -14.52 2.30 11.67
CA GLY A 134 -13.57 1.48 10.92
C GLY A 134 -13.92 -0.01 10.94
N TYR A 135 -13.28 -0.75 10.04
CA TYR A 135 -13.41 -2.20 9.95
C TYR A 135 -12.14 -2.88 10.44
N THR A 136 -12.25 -3.67 11.50
CA THR A 136 -11.11 -4.47 11.99
C THR A 136 -11.16 -5.85 11.37
N ALA A 137 -10.19 -6.13 10.49
CA ALA A 137 -10.06 -7.42 9.86
C ALA A 137 -9.67 -8.51 10.85
N PHE A 138 -9.97 -9.75 10.53
CA PHE A 138 -9.67 -10.93 11.35
C PHE A 138 -8.22 -11.00 11.85
N HIS A 139 -7.27 -10.57 11.06
CA HIS A 139 -5.83 -10.54 11.40
C HIS A 139 -5.38 -9.27 12.15
N GLY A 140 -6.33 -8.46 12.61
CA GLY A 140 -6.08 -7.32 13.49
C GLY A 140 -5.77 -5.98 12.82
N LEU A 141 -5.70 -5.93 11.48
CA LEU A 141 -5.56 -4.66 10.78
C LEU A 141 -6.87 -3.89 10.80
N ASN A 142 -6.81 -2.62 11.16
CA ASN A 142 -7.95 -1.72 11.13
C ASN A 142 -7.92 -0.90 9.84
N TYR A 143 -9.00 -0.96 9.09
CA TYR A 143 -9.28 -0.13 7.93
C TYR A 143 -10.15 1.03 8.40
N ASP A 144 -9.67 2.24 8.28
CA ASP A 144 -10.35 3.43 8.80
C ASP A 144 -11.59 3.80 7.98
N SER A 145 -11.53 3.57 6.66
CA SER A 145 -12.57 3.97 5.72
C SER A 145 -12.49 3.16 4.42
N GLY A 146 -13.55 3.22 3.64
CA GLY A 146 -13.55 2.69 2.27
C GLY A 146 -14.95 2.46 1.72
N ASP A 147 -15.05 2.48 0.40
CA ASP A 147 -16.17 1.97 -0.37
C ASP A 147 -15.60 1.30 -1.62
N HIS A 148 -15.09 0.09 -1.40
CA HIS A 148 -14.38 -0.66 -2.44
C HIS A 148 -15.30 -1.05 -3.58
N LEU A 149 -16.58 -1.31 -3.29
CA LEU A 149 -17.56 -1.65 -4.30
C LEU A 149 -17.85 -0.45 -5.21
N ALA A 150 -18.15 0.71 -4.64
CA ALA A 150 -18.42 1.91 -5.42
C ALA A 150 -17.21 2.35 -6.26
N ALA A 151 -16.00 2.24 -5.70
CA ALA A 151 -14.76 2.51 -6.43
C ALA A 151 -14.59 1.56 -7.62
N ALA A 152 -14.81 0.27 -7.42
CA ALA A 152 -14.73 -0.74 -8.48
C ALA A 152 -15.83 -0.52 -9.53
N GLU A 153 -17.07 -0.24 -9.16
CA GLU A 153 -18.17 0.04 -10.09
C GLU A 153 -17.86 1.25 -10.97
N LYS A 154 -17.32 2.31 -10.37
CA LYS A 154 -16.89 3.51 -11.11
C LYS A 154 -15.78 3.19 -12.10
N ALA A 155 -14.78 2.39 -11.70
CA ALA A 155 -13.69 1.96 -12.57
C ALA A 155 -14.20 1.08 -13.72
N MET A 156 -15.09 0.13 -13.45
CA MET A 156 -15.68 -0.75 -14.46
C MET A 156 -16.51 0.02 -15.49
N LYS A 157 -17.29 1.00 -15.03
CA LYS A 157 -18.05 1.88 -15.90
C LYS A 157 -17.13 2.72 -16.79
N HIS A 158 -16.08 3.30 -16.21
CA HIS A 158 -15.12 4.14 -16.95
C HIS A 158 -14.34 3.37 -18.00
N ALA A 159 -14.00 2.12 -17.71
CA ALA A 159 -13.28 1.21 -18.61
C ALA A 159 -14.18 0.52 -19.65
N ASP A 160 -15.49 0.76 -19.67
CA ASP A 160 -16.45 -0.02 -20.45
C ASP A 160 -16.20 -1.54 -20.33
N TYR A 161 -16.12 -2.02 -19.08
CA TYR A 161 -15.73 -3.40 -18.80
C TYR A 161 -16.53 -4.42 -19.61
N GLN A 162 -17.84 -4.24 -19.73
CA GLN A 162 -18.70 -5.16 -20.48
C GLN A 162 -18.41 -5.15 -21.99
N GLY A 163 -18.15 -3.98 -22.57
CA GLY A 163 -17.73 -3.87 -23.98
C GLY A 163 -16.37 -4.50 -24.21
N VAL A 164 -15.43 -4.27 -23.30
CA VAL A 164 -14.09 -4.89 -23.39
C VAL A 164 -14.15 -6.41 -23.23
N ARG A 165 -15.03 -6.96 -22.36
CA ARG A 165 -15.26 -8.40 -22.23
C ARG A 165 -15.83 -9.01 -23.51
N LYS A 166 -16.81 -8.35 -24.16
CA LYS A 166 -17.34 -8.79 -25.47
C LYS A 166 -16.24 -8.79 -26.53
N LYS A 167 -15.45 -7.72 -26.61
CA LYS A 167 -14.30 -7.63 -27.54
C LYS A 167 -13.28 -8.73 -27.26
N GLN A 168 -12.97 -9.02 -26.00
CA GLN A 168 -12.06 -10.10 -25.62
C GLN A 168 -12.55 -11.46 -26.14
N ALA A 169 -13.84 -11.76 -25.98
CA ALA A 169 -14.42 -13.03 -26.42
C ALA A 169 -14.32 -13.22 -27.95
N THR A 170 -14.49 -12.16 -28.73
CA THR A 170 -14.40 -12.20 -30.18
C THR A 170 -12.96 -12.20 -30.68
N GLN A 171 -12.03 -11.56 -29.98
CA GLN A 171 -10.64 -11.44 -30.39
C GLN A 171 -9.79 -12.64 -29.98
N ASN A 172 -10.10 -13.28 -28.85
CA ASN A 172 -9.29 -14.37 -28.30
C ASN A 172 -9.70 -15.75 -28.82
N VAL A 173 -9.80 -15.88 -30.14
CA VAL A 173 -10.12 -17.14 -30.81
C VAL A 173 -8.86 -17.97 -31.05
N PRO A 174 -8.98 -19.31 -31.27
CA PRO A 174 -7.85 -20.13 -31.68
C PRO A 174 -7.15 -19.58 -32.94
N GLY A 175 -5.82 -19.53 -32.91
CA GLY A 175 -5.03 -19.00 -34.02
C GLY A 175 -4.86 -17.48 -34.05
N ALA A 176 -5.52 -16.72 -33.18
CA ALA A 176 -5.35 -15.26 -33.10
C ALA A 176 -3.89 -14.89 -32.78
N ARG A 177 -3.29 -14.02 -33.63
CA ARG A 177 -1.91 -13.52 -33.44
C ARG A 177 -1.76 -12.57 -32.29
N LYS A 178 -2.83 -11.86 -31.88
CA LYS A 178 -2.90 -10.96 -30.77
C LYS A 178 -4.09 -11.33 -29.90
N ARG A 179 -3.90 -11.31 -28.59
CA ARG A 179 -4.95 -11.57 -27.62
C ARG A 179 -5.16 -10.36 -26.73
N LEU A 180 -6.40 -10.07 -26.39
CA LEU A 180 -6.77 -9.01 -25.47
C LEU A 180 -6.74 -9.55 -24.03
N GLY A 181 -5.85 -9.01 -23.20
CA GLY A 181 -5.83 -9.27 -21.76
C GLY A 181 -6.66 -8.22 -21.02
N ILE A 182 -7.30 -8.63 -19.93
CA ILE A 182 -7.95 -7.74 -18.98
C ILE A 182 -7.36 -8.05 -17.61
N GLY A 183 -6.79 -7.06 -16.96
CA GLY A 183 -6.32 -7.12 -15.58
C GLY A 183 -7.14 -6.19 -14.70
N MET A 184 -7.37 -6.61 -13.48
CA MET A 184 -8.10 -5.87 -12.47
C MET A 184 -7.40 -6.05 -11.14
N THR A 185 -7.27 -4.97 -10.37
CA THR A 185 -6.76 -5.01 -9.02
C THR A 185 -7.53 -4.05 -8.13
N SER A 186 -7.77 -4.48 -6.90
CA SER A 186 -8.30 -3.64 -5.84
C SER A 186 -7.31 -3.67 -4.68
N TYR A 187 -6.92 -2.51 -4.21
CA TYR A 187 -5.89 -2.41 -3.17
C TYR A 187 -6.20 -1.28 -2.20
N PHE A 188 -5.54 -1.33 -1.06
CA PHE A 188 -5.52 -0.25 -0.09
C PHE A 188 -4.08 0.10 0.26
N GLU A 189 -3.87 1.27 0.84
CA GLU A 189 -2.57 1.73 1.32
C GLU A 189 -2.62 1.86 2.85
N MET A 190 -1.64 1.27 3.51
CA MET A 190 -1.42 1.46 4.94
C MET A 190 -0.58 2.72 5.13
N CYS A 191 -1.27 3.85 5.28
CA CYS A 191 -0.67 5.18 5.40
C CYS A 191 -0.32 5.53 6.85
N GLY A 192 0.51 6.57 7.02
CA GLY A 192 0.74 7.22 8.30
C GLY A 192 1.45 6.34 9.32
N LEU A 193 2.65 5.82 9.00
CA LEU A 193 3.46 5.09 9.97
C LEU A 193 3.85 5.99 11.16
N ALA A 194 2.92 6.16 12.08
CA ALA A 194 2.97 6.96 13.30
C ALA A 194 1.79 6.53 14.22
N PRO A 195 1.75 6.94 15.49
CA PRO A 195 2.83 7.54 16.29
C PRO A 195 3.85 6.52 16.81
N SER A 196 4.91 7.01 17.45
CA SER A 196 6.00 6.17 17.98
C SER A 196 5.53 4.97 18.82
N ARG A 197 4.49 5.12 19.62
CA ARG A 197 3.93 4.02 20.42
C ARG A 197 3.38 2.87 19.57
N VAL A 198 2.78 3.16 18.41
CA VAL A 198 2.26 2.14 17.49
C VAL A 198 3.42 1.42 16.82
N LEU A 199 4.44 2.16 16.39
CA LEU A 199 5.65 1.58 15.82
C LEU A 199 6.40 0.72 16.84
N ALA A 200 6.48 1.14 18.11
CA ALA A 200 7.08 0.36 19.18
C ALA A 200 6.35 -0.97 19.42
N SER A 201 5.02 -1.02 19.30
CA SER A 201 4.25 -2.27 19.40
C SER A 201 4.57 -3.27 18.28
N LEU A 202 5.14 -2.80 17.18
CA LEU A 202 5.64 -3.60 16.08
C LEU A 202 7.14 -3.86 16.18
N ASN A 203 7.76 -3.64 17.35
CA ASN A 203 9.20 -3.73 17.61
C ASN A 203 10.07 -2.77 16.76
N TYR A 204 9.49 -1.67 16.29
CA TYR A 204 10.23 -0.62 15.59
C TYR A 204 10.75 0.43 16.58
N GLY A 205 11.96 0.23 17.07
CA GLY A 205 12.54 1.02 18.16
C GLY A 205 12.94 2.45 17.82
N ALA A 206 13.04 2.79 16.52
CA ALA A 206 13.41 4.15 16.10
C ALA A 206 12.34 5.21 16.39
N GLY A 207 11.10 4.76 16.59
CA GLY A 207 9.96 5.65 16.80
C GLY A 207 9.43 6.27 15.51
N GLY A 208 8.55 7.25 15.66
CA GLY A 208 7.91 7.95 14.54
C GLY A 208 7.89 9.47 14.74
N TRP A 209 8.92 10.01 15.41
CA TRP A 209 9.02 11.43 15.70
C TRP A 209 9.42 12.25 14.47
N GLU A 210 9.04 13.51 14.47
CA GLU A 210 9.42 14.51 13.50
C GLU A 210 9.26 15.91 14.10
N SER A 211 9.89 16.91 13.46
CA SER A 211 9.76 18.31 13.88
C SER A 211 9.75 19.26 12.69
N ALA A 212 9.07 20.39 12.89
CA ALA A 212 9.12 21.50 11.96
C ALA A 212 9.16 22.83 12.73
N THR A 213 9.83 23.82 12.14
CA THR A 213 9.86 25.19 12.66
C THR A 213 9.20 26.11 11.63
N VAL A 214 8.22 26.90 12.07
CA VAL A 214 7.62 27.96 11.27
C VAL A 214 8.11 29.30 11.79
N ARG A 215 8.72 30.08 10.93
CA ARG A 215 9.29 31.40 11.27
C ARG A 215 8.72 32.47 10.38
N VAL A 216 8.15 33.50 10.99
CA VAL A 216 7.75 34.73 10.28
C VAL A 216 8.93 35.67 10.26
N LEU A 217 9.31 36.14 9.09
CA LEU A 217 10.44 37.03 8.90
C LEU A 217 10.00 38.50 8.92
N PRO A 218 10.90 39.45 9.25
CA PRO A 218 10.60 40.87 9.16
C PRO A 218 10.18 41.35 7.76
N THR A 219 10.49 40.57 6.72
CA THR A 219 10.10 40.81 5.33
C THR A 219 8.67 40.39 5.01
N SER A 220 7.89 39.98 5.99
CA SER A 220 6.56 39.37 5.85
C SER A 220 6.53 38.03 5.11
N LYS A 221 7.68 37.43 4.80
CA LYS A 221 7.79 36.06 4.33
C LYS A 221 7.76 35.08 5.49
N VAL A 222 7.36 33.86 5.22
CA VAL A 222 7.34 32.77 6.19
C VAL A 222 8.29 31.68 5.74
N GLN A 223 9.09 31.16 6.65
CA GLN A 223 9.91 29.97 6.44
C GLN A 223 9.35 28.78 7.22
N VAL A 224 9.20 27.65 6.55
CA VAL A 224 8.92 26.35 7.16
C VAL A 224 10.18 25.51 7.01
N VAL A 225 10.80 25.14 8.13
CA VAL A 225 12.01 24.30 8.15
C VAL A 225 11.64 22.96 8.75
N THR A 226 11.88 21.88 8.03
CA THR A 226 11.47 20.52 8.43
C THR A 226 12.58 19.49 8.23
N GLY A 227 12.57 18.45 9.08
CA GLY A 227 13.47 17.29 8.97
C GLY A 227 13.05 16.28 7.91
N THR A 228 11.86 16.43 7.32
CA THR A 228 11.38 15.58 6.22
C THR A 228 11.74 16.18 4.87
N SER A 229 12.06 15.34 3.90
CA SER A 229 12.35 15.74 2.53
C SER A 229 11.45 15.05 1.52
N PRO A 230 11.09 15.71 0.41
CA PRO A 230 10.32 15.10 -0.64
C PRO A 230 11.15 14.11 -1.47
N HIS A 231 10.45 13.15 -2.05
CA HIS A 231 10.98 12.22 -3.05
C HIS A 231 10.26 12.38 -4.40
N GLY A 232 9.86 13.62 -4.74
CA GLY A 232 9.09 13.96 -5.93
C GLY A 232 7.59 14.12 -5.68
N GLN A 233 7.11 14.05 -4.41
CA GLN A 233 5.69 14.19 -4.09
C GLN A 233 5.20 15.64 -4.10
N GLY A 234 6.09 16.64 -4.17
CA GLY A 234 5.74 18.06 -4.13
C GLY A 234 5.38 18.56 -2.72
N HIS A 235 6.09 18.06 -1.71
CA HIS A 235 5.85 18.46 -0.31
C HIS A 235 6.01 19.95 -0.07
N GLU A 236 6.96 20.61 -0.75
CA GLU A 236 7.16 22.05 -0.64
C GLU A 236 5.87 22.81 -0.93
N THR A 237 5.17 22.44 -2.00
CA THR A 237 3.89 23.05 -2.35
C THR A 237 2.83 22.76 -1.31
N SER A 238 2.70 21.49 -0.90
CA SER A 238 1.67 21.07 0.07
C SER A 238 1.86 21.76 1.42
N TRP A 239 3.10 21.80 1.93
CA TRP A 239 3.40 22.43 3.21
C TRP A 239 3.28 23.95 3.15
N ALA A 240 3.67 24.58 2.03
CA ALA A 240 3.43 26.01 1.81
C ALA A 240 1.93 26.32 1.84
N MET A 241 1.10 25.51 1.19
CA MET A 241 -0.37 25.67 1.20
C MET A 241 -0.94 25.55 2.62
N ILE A 242 -0.51 24.55 3.40
CA ILE A 242 -1.00 24.36 4.78
C ILE A 242 -0.60 25.54 5.67
N ALA A 243 0.67 25.96 5.60
CA ALA A 243 1.14 27.09 6.40
C ALA A 243 0.44 28.39 6.01
N ALA A 244 0.27 28.63 4.71
CA ALA A 244 -0.41 29.79 4.17
C ALA A 244 -1.89 29.85 4.60
N GLU A 245 -2.61 28.74 4.53
CA GLU A 245 -4.00 28.66 4.98
C GLU A 245 -4.14 28.98 6.47
N LYS A 246 -3.24 28.43 7.30
CA LYS A 246 -3.25 28.69 8.75
C LYS A 246 -2.90 30.10 9.14
N LEU A 247 -2.06 30.77 8.35
CA LEU A 247 -1.60 32.15 8.62
C LEU A 247 -2.40 33.21 7.87
N GLY A 248 -3.27 32.82 6.92
CA GLY A 248 -4.06 33.76 6.11
C GLY A 248 -3.23 34.54 5.10
N ILE A 249 -2.20 33.92 4.53
CA ILE A 249 -1.26 34.52 3.55
C ILE A 249 -1.27 33.76 2.22
N SER A 250 -0.56 34.27 1.21
CA SER A 250 -0.35 33.52 -0.04
C SER A 250 0.66 32.39 0.15
N PRO A 251 0.46 31.21 -0.47
CA PRO A 251 1.49 30.18 -0.54
C PRO A 251 2.83 30.65 -1.15
N ASP A 252 2.78 31.67 -2.03
CA ASP A 252 3.98 32.29 -2.64
C ASP A 252 4.82 33.07 -1.63
N ASP A 253 4.28 33.34 -0.44
CA ASP A 253 4.99 33.99 0.66
C ASP A 253 5.61 32.99 1.65
N VAL A 254 5.54 31.68 1.35
CA VAL A 254 6.06 30.61 2.20
C VAL A 254 7.22 29.88 1.52
N ASP A 255 8.40 29.99 2.10
CA ASP A 255 9.60 29.23 1.72
C ASP A 255 9.69 27.96 2.56
N VAL A 256 9.75 26.81 1.91
CA VAL A 256 9.94 25.50 2.58
C VAL A 256 11.38 25.06 2.43
N LEU A 257 12.06 24.85 3.56
CA LEU A 257 13.46 24.47 3.65
C LEU A 257 13.60 23.08 4.24
N HIS A 258 14.33 22.21 3.57
CA HIS A 258 14.57 20.82 3.96
C HIS A 258 15.88 20.31 3.38
N SER A 259 16.30 19.10 3.75
CA SER A 259 17.44 18.36 3.18
C SER A 259 18.81 19.01 3.30
N ASP A 260 18.92 20.15 3.98
CA ASP A 260 20.19 20.81 4.27
C ASP A 260 20.53 20.60 5.75
N THR A 261 21.56 19.82 6.02
CA THR A 261 22.00 19.50 7.39
C THR A 261 22.53 20.70 8.20
N ALA A 262 22.78 21.83 7.54
CA ALA A 262 23.18 23.06 8.21
C ALA A 262 21.98 23.82 8.82
N ILE A 263 20.78 23.63 8.29
CA ILE A 263 19.58 24.41 8.67
C ILE A 263 18.39 23.55 9.08
N ALA A 264 18.21 22.38 8.46
CA ALA A 264 17.09 21.50 8.76
C ALA A 264 17.35 20.72 10.06
N PRO A 265 16.33 20.54 10.93
CA PRO A 265 16.46 19.71 12.09
C PRO A 265 16.70 18.25 11.70
N LEU A 266 17.32 17.49 12.60
CA LEU A 266 17.36 16.04 12.46
C LEU A 266 15.92 15.50 12.48
N GLY A 267 15.58 14.66 11.53
CA GLY A 267 14.27 14.00 11.40
C GLY A 267 14.43 12.57 10.94
N LEU A 268 13.33 11.83 10.93
CA LEU A 268 13.26 10.47 10.41
C LEU A 268 12.88 10.41 8.92
N ASP A 269 12.71 11.58 8.31
CA ASP A 269 12.45 11.75 6.89
C ASP A 269 11.10 11.19 6.40
N THR A 270 10.92 11.19 5.11
CA THR A 270 9.68 10.78 4.43
C THR A 270 9.71 9.30 4.09
N TYR A 271 8.87 8.52 4.74
CA TYR A 271 8.61 7.11 4.41
C TYR A 271 7.25 6.67 4.97
N GLY A 272 6.69 5.57 4.46
CA GLY A 272 5.47 4.98 4.99
C GLY A 272 4.25 5.90 5.00
N SER A 273 4.19 6.85 4.06
CA SER A 273 3.10 7.83 3.91
C SER A 273 2.83 8.64 5.18
N ARG A 274 3.89 9.03 5.90
CA ARG A 274 3.81 9.74 7.19
C ARG A 274 3.98 11.25 7.08
N SER A 275 4.44 11.76 5.94
CA SER A 275 4.70 13.19 5.72
C SER A 275 3.47 13.83 5.09
N LEU A 276 2.67 14.48 5.91
CA LEU A 276 1.51 15.32 5.65
C LEU A 276 0.33 14.93 6.54
#